data_032726260c14926210fc442c43ad89d8
#
_entry.id   032726260c14926210fc442c43ad89d8
#
_cell.length_a   1.000
_cell.length_b   1.000
_cell.length_c   1.000
_cell.angle_alpha   90.00
_cell.angle_beta   90.00
_cell.angle_gamma   90.00
#
_symmetry.space_group_name_H-M   'P 1'
#
loop_
_entity.id
_entity.type
_entity.pdbx_description
1 polymer ?
#
loop_
_entity_poly.entity_id
_entity_poly.type
_entity_poly.pdbx_seq_one_letter_code
_entity_poly.pdbx_strand_id
1 'polypeptide(L)'
;MTNTTKISFEDLVTEQSDALIGSPPKDFDMTWQRIAHSVLDWFDIDRVTLFPNSMIMLNDGKTVTIAREGVPELNAQSFISGNYLDYLKQLRTKKRWLTFDEEEMSDHKISVLRTLYTEGGRWHGIIPLKLFGQDWGALSFSRFNNELDPLSDQDMKRLKLICDIWLCYWQHSTMARNLKQDQAINANEGEKLLLLSPKQCSVLTLLAQGFTAKQCAEKLFLSPRTIESHKYRMIDILELENNTELIQFALRNGLGIDQ
;
A
#
# COMPACT_ATOMS: atom_id res chain seq x y z
N MET A 1 -17.38 -31.84 -13.02
CA MET A 1 -17.67 -30.40 -12.82
C MET A 1 -18.36 -30.29 -11.47
N THR A 2 -17.59 -30.07 -10.43
CA THR A 2 -18.12 -29.83 -9.09
C THR A 2 -18.65 -28.40 -9.04
N ASN A 3 -19.98 -28.28 -8.99
CA ASN A 3 -20.64 -26.98 -8.81
C ASN A 3 -20.38 -26.54 -7.36
N THR A 4 -19.22 -25.97 -7.10
CA THR A 4 -18.93 -25.36 -5.80
C THR A 4 -19.78 -24.09 -5.73
N THR A 5 -20.85 -24.13 -4.97
CA THR A 5 -21.71 -22.96 -4.76
C THR A 5 -20.83 -21.85 -4.16
N LYS A 6 -20.67 -20.76 -4.90
CA LYS A 6 -19.91 -19.58 -4.45
C LYS A 6 -20.54 -19.06 -3.15
N ILE A 7 -19.74 -18.94 -2.09
CA ILE A 7 -20.22 -18.38 -0.81
C ILE A 7 -20.70 -16.94 -0.99
N SER A 8 -21.56 -16.46 -0.10
CA SER A 8 -22.00 -15.07 -0.13
C SER A 8 -20.82 -14.11 0.10
N PHE A 9 -20.96 -12.85 -0.29
CA PHE A 9 -19.94 -11.85 -0.02
C PHE A 9 -19.79 -11.60 1.48
N GLU A 10 -20.89 -11.67 2.21
CA GLU A 10 -20.96 -11.53 3.66
C GLU A 10 -20.20 -12.64 4.37
N ASP A 11 -20.33 -13.88 3.89
CA ASP A 11 -19.56 -15.02 4.41
C ASP A 11 -18.07 -14.85 4.13
N LEU A 12 -17.71 -14.41 2.91
CA LEU A 12 -16.30 -14.10 2.59
C LEU A 12 -15.71 -13.05 3.54
N VAL A 13 -16.43 -11.95 3.78
CA VAL A 13 -15.99 -10.89 4.69
C VAL A 13 -15.82 -11.42 6.11
N THR A 14 -16.74 -12.25 6.56
CA THR A 14 -16.70 -12.88 7.89
C THR A 14 -15.48 -13.80 8.01
N GLU A 15 -15.24 -14.68 7.03
CA GLU A 15 -14.05 -15.54 7.00
C GLU A 15 -12.75 -14.74 7.03
N GLN A 16 -12.65 -13.64 6.24
CA GLN A 16 -11.49 -12.76 6.25
C GLN A 16 -11.27 -12.16 7.64
N SER A 17 -12.33 -11.62 8.22
CA SER A 17 -12.29 -10.95 9.52
C SER A 17 -11.93 -11.91 10.64
N ASP A 18 -12.59 -13.07 10.71
CA ASP A 18 -12.37 -14.08 11.76
C ASP A 18 -10.95 -14.62 11.72
N ALA A 19 -10.42 -14.89 10.51
CA ALA A 19 -9.06 -15.36 10.36
C ALA A 19 -8.03 -14.32 10.85
N LEU A 20 -8.26 -13.04 10.56
CA LEU A 20 -7.36 -11.95 10.96
C LEU A 20 -7.46 -11.63 12.46
N ILE A 21 -8.68 -11.63 13.02
CA ILE A 21 -8.89 -11.45 14.48
C ILE A 21 -8.27 -12.60 15.28
N GLY A 22 -8.42 -13.83 14.81
CA GLY A 22 -7.88 -15.02 15.46
C GLY A 22 -6.36 -15.17 15.33
N SER A 23 -5.71 -14.37 14.48
CA SER A 23 -4.27 -14.47 14.23
C SER A 23 -3.47 -13.60 15.20
N PRO A 24 -2.40 -14.13 15.80
CA PRO A 24 -1.45 -13.30 16.53
C PRO A 24 -0.83 -12.22 15.62
N PRO A 25 -0.56 -11.01 16.13
CA PRO A 25 -0.01 -9.90 15.31
C PRO A 25 1.26 -10.24 14.53
N LYS A 26 2.11 -11.14 15.06
CA LYS A 26 3.34 -11.60 14.41
C LYS A 26 3.08 -12.48 13.17
N ASP A 27 1.94 -13.14 13.11
CA ASP A 27 1.58 -14.11 12.08
C ASP A 27 0.63 -13.50 11.02
N PHE A 28 0.40 -12.18 11.08
CA PHE A 28 -0.51 -11.49 10.16
C PHE A 28 -0.18 -11.78 8.70
N ASP A 29 1.09 -11.66 8.30
CA ASP A 29 1.50 -11.80 6.90
C ASP A 29 1.19 -13.20 6.36
N MET A 30 1.47 -14.25 7.15
CA MET A 30 1.14 -15.63 6.79
C MET A 30 -0.37 -15.86 6.72
N THR A 31 -1.11 -15.32 7.68
CA THR A 31 -2.58 -15.43 7.70
C THR A 31 -3.16 -14.73 6.49
N TRP A 32 -2.73 -13.50 6.22
CA TRP A 32 -3.18 -12.72 5.08
C TRP A 32 -2.90 -13.43 3.74
N GLN A 33 -1.68 -13.96 3.54
CA GLN A 33 -1.35 -14.72 2.34
C GLN A 33 -2.31 -15.90 2.14
N ARG A 34 -2.59 -16.64 3.21
CA ARG A 34 -3.51 -17.78 3.16
C ARG A 34 -4.94 -17.41 2.79
N ILE A 35 -5.49 -16.36 3.41
CA ILE A 35 -6.90 -15.96 3.17
C ILE A 35 -7.09 -15.17 1.89
N ALA A 36 -6.05 -14.55 1.36
CA ALA A 36 -6.16 -13.80 0.11
C ALA A 36 -6.53 -14.70 -1.09
N HIS A 37 -6.16 -15.99 -1.06
CA HIS A 37 -6.57 -16.93 -2.11
C HIS A 37 -8.09 -17.04 -2.24
N SER A 38 -8.84 -17.08 -1.13
CA SER A 38 -10.31 -17.13 -1.20
C SER A 38 -10.91 -15.84 -1.82
N VAL A 39 -10.23 -14.70 -1.65
CA VAL A 39 -10.60 -13.44 -2.32
C VAL A 39 -10.30 -13.50 -3.82
N LEU A 40 -9.13 -14.05 -4.21
CA LEU A 40 -8.82 -14.29 -5.62
C LEU A 40 -9.89 -15.18 -6.28
N ASP A 41 -10.27 -16.26 -5.61
CA ASP A 41 -11.27 -17.21 -6.12
C ASP A 41 -12.66 -16.58 -6.20
N TRP A 42 -13.04 -15.79 -5.20
CA TRP A 42 -14.36 -15.18 -5.17
C TRP A 42 -14.56 -14.15 -6.28
N PHE A 43 -13.53 -13.36 -6.61
CA PHE A 43 -13.57 -12.31 -7.63
C PHE A 43 -13.07 -12.75 -9.00
N ASP A 44 -12.65 -14.01 -9.16
CA ASP A 44 -11.97 -14.51 -10.36
C ASP A 44 -10.76 -13.64 -10.74
N ILE A 45 -9.94 -13.33 -9.78
CA ILE A 45 -8.70 -12.58 -9.94
C ILE A 45 -7.54 -13.56 -9.84
N ASP A 46 -6.49 -13.36 -10.61
CA ASP A 46 -5.37 -14.28 -10.69
C ASP A 46 -4.19 -13.86 -9.85
N ARG A 47 -4.03 -12.56 -9.61
CA ARG A 47 -2.92 -12.03 -8.81
C ARG A 47 -3.34 -10.78 -8.03
N VAL A 48 -2.92 -10.72 -6.77
CA VAL A 48 -2.97 -9.52 -5.93
C VAL A 48 -1.57 -9.13 -5.51
N THR A 49 -1.27 -7.85 -5.49
CA THR A 49 0.02 -7.32 -5.04
C THR A 49 -0.19 -6.12 -4.13
N LEU A 50 0.46 -6.15 -2.98
CA LEU A 50 0.53 -5.03 -2.05
C LEU A 50 1.73 -4.16 -2.41
N PHE A 51 1.50 -2.89 -2.66
CA PHE A 51 2.53 -1.88 -2.92
C PHE A 51 2.52 -0.84 -1.81
N PRO A 52 3.54 -0.81 -0.95
CA PRO A 52 3.73 0.31 -0.07
C PRO A 52 4.19 1.55 -0.85
N ASN A 53 3.81 2.74 -0.41
CA ASN A 53 4.26 4.01 -0.99
C ASN A 53 5.69 4.38 -0.52
N SER A 54 6.58 3.41 -0.44
CA SER A 54 7.96 3.59 0.00
C SER A 54 8.90 2.75 -0.86
N MET A 55 9.89 3.41 -1.47
CA MET A 55 10.92 2.75 -2.29
C MET A 55 11.78 1.79 -1.47
N ILE A 56 11.96 2.04 -0.18
CA ILE A 56 12.73 1.16 0.70
C ILE A 56 11.96 -0.13 0.96
N MET A 57 10.67 -0.02 1.26
CA MET A 57 9.85 -1.21 1.47
C MET A 57 9.74 -2.07 0.20
N LEU A 58 9.90 -1.47 -0.98
CA LEU A 58 10.01 -2.18 -2.25
C LEU A 58 11.36 -2.89 -2.40
N ASN A 59 12.46 -2.19 -2.06
CA ASN A 59 13.82 -2.73 -2.16
C ASN A 59 14.07 -3.84 -1.13
N ASP A 60 13.46 -3.76 0.05
CA ASP A 60 13.58 -4.76 1.12
C ASP A 60 12.67 -5.99 0.93
N GLY A 61 12.09 -6.17 -0.26
CA GLY A 61 11.23 -7.32 -0.57
C GLY A 61 9.87 -7.28 0.12
N LYS A 62 9.40 -6.11 0.54
CA LYS A 62 8.11 -5.95 1.22
C LYS A 62 6.91 -5.76 0.28
N THR A 63 7.13 -5.86 -1.02
CA THR A 63 6.04 -6.10 -1.96
C THR A 63 5.60 -7.55 -1.78
N VAL A 64 4.39 -7.76 -1.31
CA VAL A 64 3.84 -9.10 -1.16
C VAL A 64 2.91 -9.36 -2.33
N THR A 65 3.23 -10.39 -3.10
CA THR A 65 2.39 -10.85 -4.21
C THR A 65 1.82 -12.22 -3.87
N ILE A 66 0.55 -12.40 -4.16
CA ILE A 66 -0.15 -13.67 -4.08
C ILE A 66 -0.76 -13.89 -5.45
N ALA A 67 -0.46 -15.03 -6.05
CA ALA A 67 -0.91 -15.40 -7.39
C ALA A 67 -1.42 -16.84 -7.42
N ARG A 68 -2.32 -17.12 -8.36
CA ARG A 68 -2.72 -18.49 -8.70
C ARG A 68 -1.57 -19.24 -9.34
N GLU A 69 -1.61 -20.54 -9.26
CA GLU A 69 -0.63 -21.41 -9.93
C GLU A 69 -0.57 -21.13 -11.43
N GLY A 70 0.65 -21.02 -11.97
CA GLY A 70 0.90 -20.72 -13.38
C GLY A 70 0.81 -19.23 -13.77
N VAL A 71 0.44 -18.34 -12.84
CA VAL A 71 0.44 -16.90 -13.08
C VAL A 71 1.83 -16.35 -12.77
N PRO A 72 2.41 -15.49 -13.66
CA PRO A 72 3.72 -14.92 -13.43
C PRO A 72 3.79 -14.15 -12.10
N GLU A 73 4.79 -14.45 -11.29
CA GLU A 73 5.10 -13.64 -10.11
C GLU A 73 5.59 -12.27 -10.54
N LEU A 74 5.28 -11.29 -9.71
CA LEU A 74 5.74 -9.94 -9.97
C LEU A 74 7.25 -9.87 -9.74
N ASN A 75 8.01 -9.56 -10.79
CA ASN A 75 9.44 -9.34 -10.66
C ASN A 75 9.68 -7.96 -10.02
N ALA A 76 10.05 -7.94 -8.73
CA ALA A 76 10.35 -6.71 -7.99
C ALA A 76 11.44 -5.87 -8.70
N GLN A 77 12.40 -6.48 -9.40
CA GLN A 77 13.44 -5.77 -10.13
C GLN A 77 12.91 -5.01 -11.35
N SER A 78 11.85 -5.49 -12.01
CA SER A 78 11.23 -4.78 -13.13
C SER A 78 10.53 -3.48 -12.71
N PHE A 79 10.19 -3.36 -11.42
CA PHE A 79 9.64 -2.12 -10.84
C PHE A 79 10.74 -1.11 -10.49
N ILE A 80 11.94 -1.57 -10.17
CA ILE A 80 13.06 -0.70 -9.77
C ILE A 80 13.73 -0.05 -10.98
N SER A 81 13.73 -0.72 -12.13
CA SER A 81 14.52 -0.34 -13.30
C SER A 81 13.89 0.70 -14.24
N GLY A 82 12.69 1.19 -13.96
CA GLY A 82 12.02 2.11 -14.88
C GLY A 82 10.91 2.89 -14.21
N ASN A 83 10.08 3.56 -14.90
CA ASN A 83 8.98 4.46 -14.58
C ASN A 83 7.99 4.02 -13.46
N TYR A 84 8.48 3.32 -12.43
CA TYR A 84 7.69 2.95 -11.25
C TYR A 84 7.15 4.20 -10.53
N LEU A 85 7.93 5.27 -10.53
CA LEU A 85 7.47 6.55 -9.99
C LEU A 85 6.20 7.05 -10.68
N ASP A 86 6.07 6.83 -12.00
CA ASP A 86 4.87 7.22 -12.73
C ASP A 86 3.68 6.31 -12.39
N TYR A 87 3.93 5.04 -12.09
CA TYR A 87 2.91 4.14 -11.56
C TYR A 87 2.48 4.56 -10.16
N LEU A 88 3.41 4.91 -9.27
CA LEU A 88 3.10 5.44 -7.94
C LEU A 88 2.32 6.76 -7.98
N LYS A 89 2.55 7.62 -8.99
CA LYS A 89 1.76 8.84 -9.18
C LYS A 89 0.26 8.54 -9.39
N GLN A 90 -0.08 7.39 -9.99
CA GLN A 90 -1.47 6.97 -10.15
C GLN A 90 -2.14 6.72 -8.78
N LEU A 91 -1.38 6.36 -7.75
CA LEU A 91 -1.90 6.13 -6.40
C LEU A 91 -2.40 7.42 -5.73
N ARG A 92 -1.96 8.59 -6.22
CA ARG A 92 -2.39 9.92 -5.74
C ARG A 92 -3.71 10.38 -6.37
N THR A 93 -4.40 9.50 -7.08
CA THR A 93 -5.71 9.81 -7.66
C THR A 93 -6.75 10.14 -6.59
N LYS A 94 -7.69 11.03 -6.93
CA LYS A 94 -8.90 11.25 -6.11
C LYS A 94 -9.94 10.15 -6.31
N LYS A 95 -9.74 9.28 -7.30
CA LYS A 95 -10.64 8.15 -7.56
C LYS A 95 -10.47 7.10 -6.45
N ARG A 96 -11.54 6.35 -6.19
CA ARG A 96 -11.51 5.24 -5.22
C ARG A 96 -10.70 4.05 -5.70
N TRP A 97 -10.63 3.86 -7.02
CA TRP A 97 -9.83 2.86 -7.73
C TRP A 97 -9.56 3.31 -9.14
N LEU A 98 -8.61 2.65 -9.78
CA LEU A 98 -8.31 2.74 -11.20
C LEU A 98 -8.42 1.36 -11.79
N THR A 99 -8.89 1.25 -13.01
CA THR A 99 -8.91 0.01 -13.79
C THR A 99 -8.33 0.26 -15.16
N PHE A 100 -7.70 -0.75 -15.72
CA PHE A 100 -7.10 -0.76 -17.04
C PHE A 100 -7.48 -2.07 -17.70
N ASP A 101 -8.09 -2.00 -18.88
CA ASP A 101 -8.35 -3.14 -19.71
C ASP A 101 -7.15 -3.50 -20.60
N GLU A 102 -7.31 -4.52 -21.43
CA GLU A 102 -6.26 -5.02 -22.32
C GLU A 102 -5.79 -3.95 -23.30
N GLU A 103 -6.72 -3.18 -23.91
CA GLU A 103 -6.41 -2.14 -24.88
C GLU A 103 -5.65 -0.99 -24.22
N GLU A 104 -6.14 -0.52 -23.08
CA GLU A 104 -5.48 0.53 -22.30
C GLU A 104 -4.07 0.14 -21.83
N MET A 105 -3.85 -1.12 -21.44
CA MET A 105 -2.53 -1.58 -20.98
C MET A 105 -1.54 -1.71 -22.14
N SER A 106 -1.98 -2.14 -23.33
CA SER A 106 -1.10 -2.46 -24.46
C SER A 106 -0.27 -1.28 -24.95
N ASP A 107 -0.83 -0.08 -24.96
CA ASP A 107 -0.18 1.17 -25.41
C ASP A 107 -0.08 2.24 -24.30
N HIS A 108 -0.14 1.84 -23.04
CA HIS A 108 -0.12 2.79 -21.94
C HIS A 108 1.25 3.47 -21.78
N LYS A 109 1.26 4.77 -21.43
CA LYS A 109 2.51 5.53 -21.19
C LYS A 109 3.37 4.96 -20.07
N ILE A 110 2.74 4.34 -19.06
CA ILE A 110 3.40 3.73 -17.93
C ILE A 110 3.94 2.35 -18.32
N SER A 111 5.24 2.17 -18.26
CA SER A 111 5.90 0.92 -18.68
C SER A 111 5.42 -0.31 -17.91
N VAL A 112 5.11 -0.16 -16.61
CA VAL A 112 4.61 -1.25 -15.76
C VAL A 112 3.33 -1.87 -16.33
N LEU A 113 2.41 -1.07 -16.86
CA LEU A 113 1.17 -1.57 -17.47
C LEU A 113 1.45 -2.32 -18.78
N ARG A 114 2.35 -1.79 -19.61
CA ARG A 114 2.78 -2.50 -20.83
C ARG A 114 3.49 -3.81 -20.53
N THR A 115 4.37 -3.82 -19.51
CA THR A 115 5.04 -5.04 -19.06
C THR A 115 4.01 -6.07 -18.59
N LEU A 116 3.04 -5.66 -17.79
CA LEU A 116 1.95 -6.53 -17.35
C LEU A 116 1.19 -7.13 -18.55
N TYR A 117 0.89 -6.32 -19.56
CA TYR A 117 0.25 -6.78 -20.79
C TYR A 117 1.12 -7.83 -21.52
N THR A 118 2.44 -7.57 -21.66
CA THR A 118 3.35 -8.51 -22.34
C THR A 118 3.55 -9.82 -21.56
N GLU A 119 3.38 -9.78 -20.23
CA GLU A 119 3.37 -10.96 -19.37
C GLU A 119 2.06 -11.76 -19.42
N GLY A 120 1.08 -11.29 -20.20
CA GLY A 120 -0.20 -11.95 -20.38
C GLY A 120 -1.34 -11.36 -19.55
N GLY A 121 -1.13 -10.26 -18.85
CA GLY A 121 -2.19 -9.54 -18.14
C GLY A 121 -3.24 -9.00 -19.12
N ARG A 122 -4.52 -9.15 -18.76
CA ARG A 122 -5.66 -8.72 -19.59
C ARG A 122 -6.56 -7.70 -18.90
N TRP A 123 -6.48 -7.62 -17.62
CA TRP A 123 -7.15 -6.61 -16.80
C TRP A 123 -6.31 -6.31 -15.56
N HIS A 124 -6.30 -5.04 -15.18
CA HIS A 124 -5.59 -4.58 -14.00
C HIS A 124 -6.39 -3.54 -13.22
N GLY A 125 -6.52 -3.74 -11.92
CA GLY A 125 -7.17 -2.81 -11.01
C GLY A 125 -6.21 -2.36 -9.92
N ILE A 126 -6.28 -1.09 -9.54
CA ILE A 126 -5.50 -0.49 -8.46
C ILE A 126 -6.46 0.13 -7.46
N ILE A 127 -6.34 -0.23 -6.21
CA ILE A 127 -7.10 0.35 -5.11
C ILE A 127 -6.13 1.11 -4.20
N PRO A 128 -6.10 2.45 -4.26
CA PRO A 128 -5.28 3.25 -3.38
C PRO A 128 -5.66 3.04 -1.92
N LEU A 129 -4.66 2.87 -1.08
CA LEU A 129 -4.81 2.68 0.36
C LEU A 129 -4.40 3.96 1.08
N LYS A 130 -5.23 4.37 2.04
CA LYS A 130 -4.98 5.56 2.86
C LYS A 130 -5.03 5.20 4.33
N LEU A 131 -4.03 5.67 5.06
CA LEU A 131 -4.00 5.63 6.51
C LEU A 131 -3.99 7.06 7.04
N PHE A 132 -4.90 7.35 7.98
CA PHE A 132 -5.03 8.68 8.58
C PHE A 132 -5.15 9.81 7.54
N GLY A 133 -5.79 9.52 6.39
CA GLY A 133 -5.96 10.48 5.30
C GLY A 133 -4.72 10.68 4.41
N GLN A 134 -3.62 9.98 4.67
CA GLN A 134 -2.40 10.01 3.86
C GLN A 134 -2.34 8.79 2.95
N ASP A 135 -1.74 8.96 1.77
CA ASP A 135 -1.54 7.85 0.84
C ASP A 135 -0.49 6.90 1.41
N TRP A 136 -0.92 5.69 1.77
CA TRP A 136 -0.06 4.66 2.33
C TRP A 136 0.56 3.76 1.25
N GLY A 137 -0.19 3.47 0.22
CA GLY A 137 0.19 2.56 -0.86
C GLY A 137 -1.01 2.15 -1.68
N ALA A 138 -0.97 0.97 -2.24
CA ALA A 138 -2.09 0.39 -2.96
C ALA A 138 -2.11 -1.14 -2.89
N LEU A 139 -3.28 -1.72 -3.08
CA LEU A 139 -3.44 -3.09 -3.55
C LEU A 139 -3.79 -3.06 -5.02
N SER A 140 -3.09 -3.84 -5.82
CA SER A 140 -3.44 -4.07 -7.21
C SER A 140 -3.89 -5.50 -7.42
N PHE A 141 -4.78 -5.67 -8.38
CA PHE A 141 -5.35 -6.95 -8.77
C PHE A 141 -5.22 -7.10 -10.27
N SER A 142 -4.87 -8.29 -10.73
CA SER A 142 -4.71 -8.56 -12.16
C SER A 142 -5.43 -9.84 -12.55
N ARG A 143 -5.95 -9.86 -13.79
CA ARG A 143 -6.44 -11.03 -14.48
C ARG A 143 -5.57 -11.33 -15.68
N PHE A 144 -5.35 -12.60 -15.92
CA PHE A 144 -4.58 -13.11 -17.06
C PHE A 144 -5.46 -13.86 -18.06
N ASN A 145 -6.74 -13.97 -17.77
CA ASN A 145 -7.75 -14.52 -18.66
C ASN A 145 -8.58 -13.39 -19.29
N ASN A 146 -8.68 -13.39 -20.61
CA ASN A 146 -9.46 -12.44 -21.40
C ASN A 146 -10.92 -12.85 -21.65
N GLU A 147 -11.34 -14.03 -21.20
CA GLU A 147 -12.73 -14.51 -21.36
C GLU A 147 -13.69 -13.93 -20.31
N LEU A 148 -13.16 -13.21 -19.33
CA LEU A 148 -13.94 -12.66 -18.23
C LEU A 148 -14.23 -11.17 -18.45
N ASP A 149 -15.48 -10.78 -18.28
CA ASP A 149 -15.88 -9.38 -18.26
C ASP A 149 -15.12 -8.60 -17.16
N PRO A 150 -14.86 -7.31 -17.35
CA PRO A 150 -14.31 -6.45 -16.31
C PRO A 150 -15.12 -6.53 -15.01
N LEU A 151 -14.46 -6.34 -13.86
CA LEU A 151 -15.18 -6.30 -12.59
C LEU A 151 -16.19 -5.16 -12.58
N SER A 152 -17.41 -5.49 -12.14
CA SER A 152 -18.48 -4.51 -11.99
C SER A 152 -18.11 -3.44 -10.93
N ASP A 153 -18.75 -2.28 -11.00
CA ASP A 153 -18.62 -1.23 -9.97
C ASP A 153 -18.98 -1.75 -8.57
N GLN A 154 -19.90 -2.70 -8.48
CA GLN A 154 -20.27 -3.33 -7.22
C GLN A 154 -19.15 -4.23 -6.70
N ASP A 155 -18.50 -5.00 -7.57
CA ASP A 155 -17.39 -5.86 -7.18
C ASP A 155 -16.15 -5.03 -6.80
N MET A 156 -15.90 -3.93 -7.49
CA MET A 156 -14.86 -2.98 -7.09
C MET A 156 -15.13 -2.34 -5.72
N LYS A 157 -16.38 -2.05 -5.36
CA LYS A 157 -16.75 -1.60 -4.00
C LYS A 157 -16.51 -2.69 -2.96
N ARG A 158 -16.83 -3.94 -3.29
CA ARG A 158 -16.59 -5.11 -2.44
C ARG A 158 -15.10 -5.36 -2.22
N LEU A 159 -14.31 -5.33 -3.30
CA LEU A 159 -12.84 -5.42 -3.21
C LEU A 159 -12.27 -4.30 -2.34
N LYS A 160 -12.74 -3.05 -2.54
CA LYS A 160 -12.30 -1.93 -1.72
C LYS A 160 -12.59 -2.15 -0.23
N LEU A 161 -13.74 -2.71 0.11
CA LEU A 161 -14.07 -3.06 1.50
C LEU A 161 -13.09 -4.09 2.06
N ILE A 162 -12.79 -5.15 1.32
CA ILE A 162 -11.79 -6.17 1.72
C ILE A 162 -10.41 -5.50 1.92
N CYS A 163 -9.99 -4.64 1.00
CA CYS A 163 -8.72 -3.91 1.13
C CYS A 163 -8.66 -3.05 2.39
N ASP A 164 -9.74 -2.38 2.73
CA ASP A 164 -9.82 -1.54 3.93
C ASP A 164 -9.76 -2.39 5.22
N ILE A 165 -10.42 -3.55 5.22
CA ILE A 165 -10.33 -4.52 6.32
C ILE A 165 -8.89 -5.00 6.47
N TRP A 166 -8.26 -5.46 5.41
CA TRP A 166 -6.87 -5.92 5.43
C TRP A 166 -5.92 -4.86 5.95
N LEU A 167 -6.09 -3.61 5.48
CA LEU A 167 -5.27 -2.49 5.92
C LEU A 167 -5.45 -2.18 7.41
N CYS A 168 -6.69 -2.21 7.92
CA CYS A 168 -6.98 -2.00 9.34
C CYS A 168 -6.30 -3.07 10.20
N TYR A 169 -6.38 -4.34 9.82
CA TYR A 169 -5.75 -5.42 10.57
C TYR A 169 -4.23 -5.40 10.45
N TRP A 170 -3.69 -5.07 9.30
CA TRP A 170 -2.26 -4.86 9.12
C TRP A 170 -1.74 -3.75 10.04
N GLN A 171 -2.43 -2.61 10.08
CA GLN A 171 -2.10 -1.51 10.98
C GLN A 171 -2.16 -1.94 12.45
N HIS A 172 -3.24 -2.60 12.84
CA HIS A 172 -3.40 -3.10 14.21
C HIS A 172 -2.28 -4.07 14.59
N SER A 173 -1.93 -5.00 13.69
CA SER A 173 -0.85 -5.97 13.90
C SER A 173 0.50 -5.30 14.06
N THR A 174 0.77 -4.29 13.22
CA THR A 174 2.00 -3.50 13.28
C THR A 174 2.10 -2.73 14.60
N MET A 175 1.04 -2.05 15.01
CA MET A 175 0.99 -1.34 16.30
C MET A 175 1.17 -2.30 17.48
N ALA A 176 0.51 -3.47 17.45
CA ALA A 176 0.63 -4.46 18.51
C ALA A 176 2.03 -5.08 18.59
N ARG A 177 2.72 -5.26 17.44
CA ARG A 177 4.12 -5.71 17.42
C ARG A 177 5.03 -4.65 18.05
N ASN A 178 4.86 -3.39 17.69
CA ASN A 178 5.66 -2.28 18.21
C ASN A 178 5.49 -2.13 19.73
N LEU A 179 4.27 -2.22 20.25
CA LEU A 179 4.00 -2.16 21.70
C LEU A 179 4.66 -3.33 22.49
N LYS A 180 4.88 -4.47 21.86
CA LYS A 180 5.59 -5.60 22.46
C LYS A 180 7.10 -5.51 22.33
N GLN A 181 7.59 -4.69 21.43
CA GLN A 181 9.01 -4.54 21.12
C GLN A 181 9.73 -3.45 21.92
N ASP A 182 9.15 -2.90 22.99
CA ASP A 182 9.90 -2.04 23.94
C ASP A 182 11.19 -2.70 24.49
N GLN A 183 11.53 -3.89 23.99
CA GLN A 183 12.76 -4.64 24.35
C GLN A 183 13.63 -5.10 23.16
N ALA A 184 13.33 -4.80 21.91
CA ALA A 184 14.20 -5.18 20.77
C ALA A 184 14.11 -4.18 19.62
N ILE A 185 15.12 -3.37 19.51
CA ILE A 185 15.42 -2.40 18.44
C ILE A 185 15.43 -3.12 17.09
N ASN A 186 14.40 -2.90 16.27
CA ASN A 186 14.41 -2.94 14.79
C ASN A 186 13.00 -2.87 14.20
N ALA A 187 12.20 -1.87 14.63
CA ALA A 187 11.01 -1.52 13.87
C ALA A 187 11.47 -1.00 12.50
N ASN A 188 11.00 -1.65 11.45
CA ASN A 188 11.27 -1.22 10.09
C ASN A 188 10.88 0.25 9.89
N GLU A 189 11.75 1.01 9.25
CA GLU A 189 11.57 2.46 9.04
C GLU A 189 10.18 2.83 8.47
N GLY A 190 9.64 2.02 7.57
CA GLY A 190 8.30 2.25 7.02
C GLY A 190 7.17 2.08 8.05
N GLU A 191 7.34 1.21 9.03
CA GLU A 191 6.37 1.02 10.12
C GLU A 191 6.42 2.19 11.10
N LYS A 192 7.58 2.81 11.28
CA LYS A 192 7.74 4.01 12.12
C LYS A 192 6.91 5.19 11.60
N LEU A 193 6.66 5.29 10.30
CA LEU A 193 5.76 6.31 9.74
C LEU A 193 4.34 6.25 10.32
N LEU A 194 3.87 5.06 10.68
CA LEU A 194 2.53 4.85 11.25
C LEU A 194 2.40 5.38 12.68
N LEU A 195 3.52 5.63 13.34
CA LEU A 195 3.53 6.24 14.67
C LEU A 195 3.25 7.75 14.61
N LEU A 196 3.40 8.34 13.40
CA LEU A 196 3.19 9.75 13.20
C LEU A 196 1.70 10.09 13.01
N SER A 197 1.27 11.17 13.63
CA SER A 197 -0.06 11.74 13.37
C SER A 197 -0.15 12.27 11.92
N PRO A 198 -1.36 12.41 11.35
CA PRO A 198 -1.55 12.98 10.01
C PRO A 198 -0.88 14.36 9.84
N LYS A 199 -0.92 15.17 10.90
CA LYS A 199 -0.30 16.50 10.92
C LYS A 199 1.22 16.42 10.88
N GLN A 200 1.81 15.47 11.60
CA GLN A 200 3.25 15.20 11.56
C GLN A 200 3.69 14.68 10.19
N CYS A 201 2.92 13.76 9.59
CA CYS A 201 3.19 13.31 8.23
C CYS A 201 3.17 14.46 7.22
N SER A 202 2.19 15.37 7.29
CA SER A 202 2.12 16.54 6.41
C SER A 202 3.32 17.48 6.59
N VAL A 203 3.74 17.72 7.83
CA VAL A 203 4.94 18.52 8.12
C VAL A 203 6.20 17.82 7.57
N LEU A 204 6.32 16.51 7.81
CA LEU A 204 7.47 15.72 7.38
C LEU A 204 7.60 15.70 5.84
N THR A 205 6.49 15.53 5.13
CA THR A 205 6.44 15.59 3.66
C THR A 205 6.96 16.91 3.13
N LEU A 206 6.50 18.04 3.68
CA LEU A 206 6.96 19.36 3.25
C LEU A 206 8.45 19.60 3.55
N LEU A 207 8.92 19.15 4.71
CA LEU A 207 10.34 19.22 5.04
C LEU A 207 11.20 18.40 4.08
N ALA A 208 10.73 17.20 3.71
CA ALA A 208 11.41 16.35 2.74
C ALA A 208 11.41 16.94 1.31
N GLN A 209 10.42 17.78 0.99
CA GLN A 209 10.39 18.59 -0.25
C GLN A 209 11.32 19.81 -0.20
N GLY A 210 12.06 20.01 0.89
CA GLY A 210 12.99 21.10 1.05
C GLY A 210 12.39 22.42 1.55
N PHE A 211 11.11 22.42 1.97
CA PHE A 211 10.50 23.62 2.54
C PHE A 211 11.08 23.91 3.93
N THR A 212 11.36 25.20 4.18
CA THR A 212 11.76 25.67 5.52
C THR A 212 10.59 25.60 6.51
N ALA A 213 10.88 25.61 7.80
CA ALA A 213 9.84 25.62 8.83
C ALA A 213 8.85 26.79 8.66
N LYS A 214 9.30 27.95 8.18
CA LYS A 214 8.46 29.10 7.88
C LYS A 214 7.49 28.81 6.71
N GLN A 215 8.02 28.26 5.62
CA GLN A 215 7.20 27.87 4.45
C GLN A 215 6.22 26.74 4.76
N CYS A 216 6.63 25.75 5.59
CA CYS A 216 5.72 24.72 6.08
C CYS A 216 4.59 25.33 6.91
N ALA A 217 4.92 26.29 7.77
CA ALA A 217 3.94 26.98 8.60
C ALA A 217 2.89 27.73 7.75
N GLU A 218 3.33 28.44 6.72
CA GLU A 218 2.46 29.14 5.77
C GLU A 218 1.54 28.16 5.04
N LYS A 219 2.08 27.05 4.52
CA LYS A 219 1.31 26.04 3.76
C LYS A 219 0.30 25.28 4.63
N LEU A 220 0.60 25.07 5.90
CA LEU A 220 -0.24 24.29 6.82
C LEU A 220 -1.12 25.15 7.74
N PHE A 221 -1.04 26.48 7.59
CA PHE A 221 -1.75 27.43 8.46
C PHE A 221 -1.39 27.24 9.95
N LEU A 222 -0.09 27.08 10.23
CA LEU A 222 0.47 26.90 11.57
C LEU A 222 1.50 28.00 11.90
N SER A 223 1.94 28.06 13.14
CA SER A 223 3.08 28.89 13.49
C SER A 223 4.41 28.16 13.21
N PRO A 224 5.51 28.88 12.88
CA PRO A 224 6.83 28.25 12.77
C PRO A 224 7.24 27.49 14.03
N ARG A 225 6.88 27.99 15.21
CA ARG A 225 7.11 27.33 16.51
C ARG A 225 6.36 25.98 16.59
N THR A 226 5.17 25.90 16.03
CA THR A 226 4.40 24.66 15.97
C THR A 226 5.08 23.63 15.06
N ILE A 227 5.64 24.08 13.93
CA ILE A 227 6.40 23.21 13.02
C ILE A 227 7.65 22.67 13.72
N GLU A 228 8.40 23.52 14.42
CA GLU A 228 9.56 23.06 15.19
C GLU A 228 9.16 22.05 16.29
N SER A 229 8.05 22.31 16.98
CA SER A 229 7.53 21.35 17.96
C SER A 229 7.16 19.98 17.34
N HIS A 230 6.59 19.99 16.13
CA HIS A 230 6.34 18.73 15.40
C HIS A 230 7.65 18.02 15.02
N LYS A 231 8.67 18.74 14.57
CA LYS A 231 9.99 18.18 14.24
C LYS A 231 10.61 17.46 15.44
N TYR A 232 10.70 18.13 16.58
CA TYR A 232 11.27 17.54 17.80
C TYR A 232 10.50 16.28 18.22
N ARG A 233 9.15 16.34 18.21
CA ARG A 233 8.33 15.17 18.56
C ARG A 233 8.50 14.02 17.57
N MET A 234 8.69 14.31 16.28
CA MET A 234 8.95 13.27 15.28
C MET A 234 10.31 12.62 15.49
N ILE A 235 11.34 13.41 15.80
CA ILE A 235 12.67 12.91 16.14
C ILE A 235 12.58 11.95 17.32
N ASP A 236 11.87 12.32 18.39
CA ASP A 236 11.67 11.47 19.56
C ASP A 236 10.88 10.19 19.22
N ILE A 237 9.74 10.31 18.52
CA ILE A 237 8.89 9.18 18.15
C ILE A 237 9.62 8.18 17.24
N LEU A 238 10.41 8.70 16.31
CA LEU A 238 11.15 7.91 15.33
C LEU A 238 12.50 7.45 15.83
N GLU A 239 12.90 7.88 17.06
CA GLU A 239 14.18 7.57 17.69
C GLU A 239 15.37 7.98 16.80
N LEU A 240 15.32 9.19 16.25
CA LEU A 240 16.36 9.75 15.40
C LEU A 240 17.25 10.71 16.21
N GLU A 241 18.46 10.93 15.76
CA GLU A 241 19.41 11.79 16.50
C GLU A 241 19.22 13.28 16.22
N ASN A 242 18.78 13.62 14.99
CA ASN A 242 18.75 15.00 14.55
C ASN A 242 17.81 15.24 13.35
N ASN A 243 17.68 16.52 12.97
CA ASN A 243 16.83 16.94 11.87
C ASN A 243 17.30 16.42 10.49
N THR A 244 18.60 16.19 10.30
CA THR A 244 19.12 15.65 9.04
C THR A 244 18.65 14.21 8.86
N GLU A 245 18.71 13.42 9.91
CA GLU A 245 18.18 12.05 9.90
C GLU A 245 16.68 12.01 9.68
N LEU A 246 15.92 12.97 10.26
CA LEU A 246 14.50 13.08 10.03
C LEU A 246 14.18 13.32 8.55
N ILE A 247 14.93 14.19 7.88
CA ILE A 247 14.74 14.42 6.44
C ILE A 247 15.18 13.20 5.63
N GLN A 248 16.31 12.58 5.96
CA GLN A 248 16.76 11.35 5.30
C GLN A 248 15.76 10.21 5.47
N PHE A 249 15.24 10.03 6.68
CA PHE A 249 14.16 9.08 6.95
C PHE A 249 12.96 9.32 6.05
N ALA A 250 12.51 10.57 5.93
CA ALA A 250 11.38 10.94 5.07
C ALA A 250 11.66 10.62 3.59
N LEU A 251 12.82 10.99 3.07
CA LEU A 251 13.23 10.74 1.69
C LEU A 251 13.33 9.24 1.39
N ARG A 252 13.98 8.47 2.30
CA ARG A 252 14.05 7.00 2.18
C ARG A 252 12.67 6.34 2.15
N ASN A 253 11.69 6.91 2.85
CA ASN A 253 10.31 6.43 2.87
C ASN A 253 9.43 7.04 1.77
N GLY A 254 10.02 7.64 0.73
CA GLY A 254 9.30 8.15 -0.43
C GLY A 254 8.51 9.43 -0.21
N LEU A 255 8.71 10.11 0.94
CA LEU A 255 8.15 11.43 1.18
C LEU A 255 9.02 12.49 0.48
N GLY A 256 8.40 13.59 0.02
CA GLY A 256 9.14 14.68 -0.61
C GLY A 256 9.45 14.50 -2.10
N ILE A 257 8.99 13.45 -2.74
CA ILE A 257 9.06 13.29 -4.19
C ILE A 257 8.05 14.27 -4.81
N ASP A 258 8.56 15.25 -5.55
CA ASP A 258 7.73 16.29 -6.17
C ASP A 258 6.65 15.74 -7.09
N GLN A 259 5.53 16.43 -7.05
CA GLN A 259 4.34 16.19 -7.87
C GLN A 259 4.57 16.56 -9.33
#